data_2466e7f7f57268ea4b707a5e922ad91d
#
_entry.id   2466e7f7f57268ea4b707a5e922ad91d
#
_cell.length_a   1.000
_cell.length_b   1.000
_cell.length_c   1.000
_cell.angle_alpha   90.00
_cell.angle_beta   90.00
_cell.angle_gamma   90.00
#
_symmetry.space_group_name_H-M   'P 1'
#
loop_
_entity.id
_entity.type
_entity.pdbx_description
1 polymer ?
#
loop_
_entity_poly.entity_id
_entity_poly.type
_entity_poly.pdbx_seq_one_letter_code
_entity_poly.pdbx_strand_id
1 'polypeptide(L)'
;MTAQMNPQTRNDAVSKPAVSIIIPAYKVAPFIRETLDSVFAQTFTDFEVIVINDGSPDTVDLENAIENYRHAITYLKQANQGAGAARNAGLRVARGHFVAFLDGDDLWLPNFLSEQLKLIQSERGYDLVYADAVNFGDPASEGRTSMETNPSDGEVTFYTLLCGECNVITSAVVARKELIMRVGLFDVNFPNSQDFDLWLRLAKDANARITYQRTVLVRRRLYQGSLASDSVKSFEGELRVLEKVSRRADLTAAERAALERTVVARRTSAEVIRGKRFLLSGDFADAVRSFESAHACIPSWKLRMVLWSLHLAPRLTRRVFRAQQSRSGDSSIRT
;
A
#
# COMPACT_ATOMS: atom_id res chain seq x y z
N MET A 1 23.43 -36.29 55.99
CA MET A 1 22.55 -36.48 54.85
C MET A 1 22.30 -35.13 54.23
N THR A 2 23.09 -34.78 53.25
CA THR A 2 23.05 -33.49 52.53
C THR A 2 22.22 -33.71 51.27
N ALA A 3 21.04 -33.08 51.21
CA ALA A 3 20.19 -33.07 50.06
C ALA A 3 20.80 -32.15 48.96
N GLN A 4 21.23 -32.75 47.85
CA GLN A 4 21.59 -32.05 46.64
C GLN A 4 20.35 -31.47 45.98
N MET A 5 20.22 -30.16 45.96
CA MET A 5 19.27 -29.42 45.09
C MET A 5 19.79 -29.46 43.67
N ASN A 6 19.04 -30.11 42.82
CA ASN A 6 19.24 -30.12 41.36
C ASN A 6 18.74 -28.77 40.75
N PRO A 7 19.57 -27.93 40.12
CA PRO A 7 19.09 -26.75 39.45
C PRO A 7 18.49 -27.18 38.11
N GLN A 8 17.16 -27.34 38.06
CA GLN A 8 16.45 -27.38 36.78
C GLN A 8 16.57 -26.02 36.14
N THR A 9 17.50 -25.88 35.22
CA THR A 9 17.54 -24.80 34.24
C THR A 9 16.27 -24.82 33.43
N ARG A 10 15.32 -23.94 33.77
CA ARG A 10 14.25 -23.55 32.85
C ARG A 10 14.87 -22.91 31.64
N ASN A 11 15.10 -23.67 30.60
CA ASN A 11 15.31 -23.19 29.25
C ASN A 11 13.91 -22.79 28.72
N ASP A 12 13.41 -21.63 29.12
CA ASP A 12 12.28 -20.97 28.45
C ASP A 12 12.81 -20.43 27.11
N ALA A 13 12.96 -21.32 26.14
CA ALA A 13 13.04 -20.94 24.75
C ALA A 13 11.71 -20.28 24.42
N VAL A 14 11.65 -18.95 24.51
CA VAL A 14 10.48 -18.18 24.09
C VAL A 14 10.15 -18.62 22.66
N SER A 15 9.06 -19.34 22.49
CA SER A 15 8.64 -19.84 21.19
C SER A 15 8.52 -18.65 20.23
N LYS A 16 9.04 -18.82 19.00
CA LYS A 16 8.92 -17.77 18.00
C LYS A 16 7.44 -17.66 17.62
N PRO A 17 6.88 -16.45 17.57
CA PRO A 17 5.49 -16.27 17.14
C PRO A 17 5.34 -16.71 15.67
N ALA A 18 4.15 -17.14 15.30
CA ALA A 18 3.87 -17.50 13.91
C ALA A 18 3.94 -16.28 12.99
N VAL A 19 3.43 -15.13 13.45
CA VAL A 19 3.32 -13.89 12.67
C VAL A 19 3.96 -12.72 13.40
N SER A 20 4.74 -11.89 12.69
CA SER A 20 5.15 -10.55 13.15
C SER A 20 4.33 -9.50 12.41
N ILE A 21 3.56 -8.70 13.15
CA ILE A 21 2.76 -7.60 12.62
C ILE A 21 3.60 -6.32 12.66
N ILE A 22 3.80 -5.69 11.51
CA ILE A 22 4.67 -4.52 11.36
C ILE A 22 3.81 -3.29 11.04
N ILE A 23 3.84 -2.30 11.92
CA ILE A 23 3.01 -1.10 11.86
C ILE A 23 3.94 0.13 11.80
N PRO A 24 4.15 0.75 10.63
CA PRO A 24 4.81 2.04 10.53
C PRO A 24 3.90 3.13 11.06
N ALA A 25 4.44 4.06 11.86
CA ALA A 25 3.71 5.14 12.49
C ALA A 25 4.35 6.51 12.18
N TYR A 26 3.66 7.31 11.37
CA TYR A 26 4.02 8.69 11.05
C TYR A 26 2.76 9.52 10.84
N LYS A 27 2.49 10.50 11.72
CA LYS A 27 1.28 11.33 11.75
C LYS A 27 -0.01 10.52 11.89
N VAL A 28 0.03 9.45 12.68
CA VAL A 28 -1.10 8.54 12.89
C VAL A 28 -1.58 8.50 14.35
N ALA A 29 -1.11 9.40 15.20
CA ALA A 29 -1.54 9.46 16.60
C ALA A 29 -3.07 9.45 16.79
N PRO A 30 -3.88 10.10 15.93
CA PRO A 30 -5.33 10.05 16.06
C PRO A 30 -5.97 8.69 15.77
N PHE A 31 -5.25 7.80 15.06
CA PHE A 31 -5.81 6.55 14.51
C PHE A 31 -5.21 5.30 15.14
N ILE A 32 -3.95 5.37 15.58
CA ILE A 32 -3.15 4.19 15.99
C ILE A 32 -3.81 3.35 17.08
N ARG A 33 -4.62 3.96 17.96
CA ARG A 33 -5.35 3.24 19.00
C ARG A 33 -6.36 2.28 18.37
N GLU A 34 -7.19 2.76 17.43
CA GLU A 34 -8.16 1.92 16.73
C GLU A 34 -7.45 0.80 15.94
N THR A 35 -6.31 1.12 15.33
CA THR A 35 -5.48 0.14 14.61
C THR A 35 -5.03 -0.98 15.55
N LEU A 36 -4.47 -0.65 16.71
CA LEU A 36 -4.04 -1.62 17.71
C LEU A 36 -5.22 -2.41 18.30
N ASP A 37 -6.35 -1.75 18.58
CA ASP A 37 -7.58 -2.44 19.01
C ASP A 37 -7.97 -3.52 17.99
N SER A 38 -7.91 -3.24 16.70
CA SER A 38 -8.22 -4.19 15.64
C SER A 38 -7.23 -5.37 15.55
N VAL A 39 -5.98 -5.13 15.91
CA VAL A 39 -4.94 -6.16 15.99
C VAL A 39 -5.14 -7.08 17.20
N PHE A 40 -5.38 -6.49 18.36
CA PHE A 40 -5.60 -7.30 19.58
C PHE A 40 -6.97 -7.98 19.64
N ALA A 41 -7.90 -7.59 18.76
CA ALA A 41 -9.18 -8.27 18.55
C ALA A 41 -9.11 -9.46 17.57
N GLN A 42 -7.93 -9.82 17.05
CA GLN A 42 -7.79 -10.94 16.12
C GLN A 42 -8.12 -12.28 16.81
N THR A 43 -8.80 -13.15 16.07
CA THR A 43 -9.13 -14.52 16.55
C THR A 43 -7.91 -15.45 16.60
N PHE A 44 -6.90 -15.18 15.78
CA PHE A 44 -5.60 -15.83 15.85
C PHE A 44 -4.67 -15.03 16.77
N THR A 45 -4.03 -15.69 17.75
CA THR A 45 -3.32 -15.02 18.87
C THR A 45 -1.81 -15.25 18.91
N ASP A 46 -1.25 -16.17 18.09
CA ASP A 46 0.20 -16.44 18.06
C ASP A 46 0.93 -15.43 17.17
N PHE A 47 1.00 -14.17 17.63
CA PHE A 47 1.69 -13.10 16.95
C PHE A 47 2.45 -12.18 17.90
N GLU A 48 3.36 -11.42 17.35
CA GLU A 48 3.97 -10.23 17.98
C GLU A 48 3.61 -8.98 17.18
N VAL A 49 3.60 -7.83 17.84
CA VAL A 49 3.31 -6.52 17.25
C VAL A 49 4.55 -5.63 17.37
N ILE A 50 4.96 -5.04 16.23
CA ILE A 50 6.10 -4.15 16.14
C ILE A 50 5.61 -2.82 15.57
N VAL A 51 5.62 -1.77 16.40
CA VAL A 51 5.25 -0.41 16.01
C VAL A 51 6.52 0.42 15.82
N ILE A 52 6.67 1.05 14.67
CA ILE A 52 7.83 1.84 14.32
C ILE A 52 7.44 3.30 14.16
N ASN A 53 7.81 4.14 15.13
CA ASN A 53 7.72 5.59 15.01
C ASN A 53 8.83 6.08 14.05
N ASP A 54 8.45 6.49 12.86
CA ASP A 54 9.34 6.99 11.81
C ASP A 54 9.57 8.52 11.95
N GLY A 55 9.98 8.95 13.14
CA GLY A 55 10.25 10.37 13.42
C GLY A 55 9.02 11.25 13.27
N SER A 56 7.90 10.78 13.78
CA SER A 56 6.63 11.49 13.65
C SER A 56 6.63 12.81 14.43
N PRO A 57 6.14 13.93 13.85
CA PRO A 57 6.05 15.21 14.56
C PRO A 57 5.06 15.17 15.73
N ASP A 58 4.07 14.26 15.70
CA ASP A 58 3.09 14.00 16.77
C ASP A 58 3.54 12.88 17.72
N THR A 59 4.86 12.69 17.90
CA THR A 59 5.43 11.58 18.71
C THR A 59 4.87 11.52 20.12
N VAL A 60 4.67 12.66 20.78
CA VAL A 60 4.13 12.70 22.14
C VAL A 60 2.69 12.16 22.18
N ASP A 61 1.85 12.60 21.25
CA ASP A 61 0.48 12.13 21.14
C ASP A 61 0.42 10.66 20.73
N LEU A 62 1.32 10.23 19.83
CA LEU A 62 1.47 8.84 19.43
C LEU A 62 1.82 7.95 20.63
N GLU A 63 2.80 8.36 21.44
CA GLU A 63 3.22 7.61 22.63
C GLU A 63 2.12 7.53 23.68
N ASN A 64 1.38 8.61 23.88
CA ASN A 64 0.18 8.61 24.74
C ASN A 64 -0.91 7.68 24.21
N ALA A 65 -1.11 7.66 22.90
CA ALA A 65 -2.12 6.79 22.28
C ALA A 65 -1.82 5.29 22.43
N ILE A 66 -0.53 4.90 22.40
CA ILE A 66 -0.11 3.49 22.51
C ILE A 66 0.25 3.07 23.94
N GLU A 67 0.12 3.92 24.95
CA GLU A 67 0.57 3.64 26.32
C GLU A 67 -0.03 2.36 26.89
N ASN A 68 -1.32 2.14 26.69
CA ASN A 68 -2.02 0.94 27.16
C ASN A 68 -1.51 -0.37 26.51
N TYR A 69 -0.81 -0.27 25.37
CA TYR A 69 -0.29 -1.42 24.61
C TYR A 69 1.21 -1.64 24.80
N ARG A 70 1.92 -0.73 25.51
CA ARG A 70 3.38 -0.77 25.66
C ARG A 70 3.93 -2.09 26.17
N HIS A 71 3.18 -2.79 26.97
CA HIS A 71 3.56 -4.08 27.52
C HIS A 71 3.42 -5.25 26.51
N ALA A 72 2.66 -5.05 25.45
CA ALA A 72 2.31 -6.08 24.45
C ALA A 72 2.92 -5.82 23.06
N ILE A 73 3.64 -4.69 22.88
CA ILE A 73 4.24 -4.31 21.60
C ILE A 73 5.76 -4.11 21.72
N THR A 74 6.47 -4.36 20.63
CA THR A 74 7.83 -3.87 20.45
C THR A 74 7.74 -2.49 19.81
N TYR A 75 8.19 -1.45 20.52
CA TYR A 75 8.16 -0.08 20.01
C TYR A 75 9.56 0.39 19.62
N LEU A 76 9.73 0.77 18.35
CA LEU A 76 10.97 1.29 17.81
C LEU A 76 10.81 2.76 17.45
N LYS A 77 11.89 3.53 17.54
CA LYS A 77 11.99 4.92 17.06
C LYS A 77 13.15 5.06 16.09
N GLN A 78 12.92 5.80 15.03
CA GLN A 78 13.97 6.21 14.09
C GLN A 78 13.73 7.65 13.60
N ALA A 79 14.75 8.29 13.02
CA ALA A 79 14.54 9.50 12.24
C ALA A 79 13.69 9.19 11.00
N ASN A 80 12.87 10.15 10.53
CA ASN A 80 12.00 9.93 9.39
C ASN A 80 12.80 9.55 8.13
N GLN A 81 12.53 8.37 7.62
CA GLN A 81 13.11 7.80 6.40
C GLN A 81 12.05 7.19 5.48
N GLY A 82 10.77 7.38 5.83
CA GLY A 82 9.62 6.91 5.06
C GLY A 82 9.16 5.49 5.41
N ALA A 83 7.96 5.16 4.98
CA ALA A 83 7.27 3.92 5.35
C ALA A 83 8.05 2.64 4.98
N GLY A 84 8.79 2.64 3.86
CA GLY A 84 9.65 1.51 3.48
C GLY A 84 10.77 1.25 4.49
N ALA A 85 11.45 2.31 4.93
CA ALA A 85 12.51 2.21 5.94
C ALA A 85 11.95 1.77 7.30
N ALA A 86 10.79 2.29 7.70
CA ALA A 86 10.11 1.88 8.92
C ALA A 86 9.73 0.39 8.89
N ARG A 87 9.14 -0.09 7.78
CA ARG A 87 8.84 -1.52 7.60
C ARG A 87 10.11 -2.38 7.63
N ASN A 88 11.21 -1.90 7.05
CA ASN A 88 12.51 -2.58 7.10
C ASN A 88 13.06 -2.67 8.52
N ALA A 89 12.93 -1.63 9.34
CA ALA A 89 13.31 -1.67 10.75
C ALA A 89 12.51 -2.76 11.49
N GLY A 90 11.20 -2.83 11.28
CA GLY A 90 10.36 -3.88 11.83
C GLY A 90 10.75 -5.28 11.36
N LEU A 91 11.00 -5.47 10.05
CA LEU A 91 11.42 -6.75 9.47
C LEU A 91 12.72 -7.29 10.07
N ARG A 92 13.68 -6.41 10.43
CA ARG A 92 14.96 -6.83 11.02
C ARG A 92 14.81 -7.40 12.43
N VAL A 93 13.82 -6.95 13.20
CA VAL A 93 13.58 -7.44 14.57
C VAL A 93 12.47 -8.48 14.64
N ALA A 94 11.69 -8.63 13.59
CA ALA A 94 10.61 -9.60 13.47
C ALA A 94 11.13 -11.03 13.68
N ARG A 95 10.44 -11.81 14.56
CA ARG A 95 10.80 -13.19 14.88
C ARG A 95 9.89 -14.21 14.21
N GLY A 96 8.71 -13.78 13.74
CA GLY A 96 7.72 -14.62 13.11
C GLY A 96 8.21 -15.27 11.81
N HIS A 97 7.64 -16.44 11.51
CA HIS A 97 7.83 -17.09 10.22
C HIS A 97 7.16 -16.31 9.09
N PHE A 98 5.98 -15.80 9.37
CA PHE A 98 5.25 -14.90 8.51
C PHE A 98 5.38 -13.45 9.02
N VAL A 99 5.22 -12.50 8.11
CA VAL A 99 5.04 -11.09 8.41
C VAL A 99 3.72 -10.61 7.84
N ALA A 100 3.06 -9.73 8.58
CA ALA A 100 1.88 -9.01 8.13
C ALA A 100 2.15 -7.52 8.24
N PHE A 101 1.72 -6.75 7.26
CA PHE A 101 1.86 -5.30 7.26
C PHE A 101 0.50 -4.66 7.51
N LEU A 102 0.48 -3.64 8.36
CA LEU A 102 -0.71 -2.84 8.63
C LEU A 102 -0.29 -1.38 8.77
N ASP A 103 -0.87 -0.50 7.98
CA ASP A 103 -0.63 0.94 8.12
C ASP A 103 -1.33 1.46 9.39
N GLY A 104 -0.69 2.42 10.08
CA GLY A 104 -1.11 2.86 11.42
C GLY A 104 -2.44 3.61 11.49
N ASP A 105 -3.15 3.72 10.37
CA ASP A 105 -4.48 4.33 10.19
C ASP A 105 -5.53 3.36 9.63
N ASP A 106 -5.14 2.13 9.25
CA ASP A 106 -6.03 1.09 8.76
C ASP A 106 -6.49 0.14 9.88
N LEU A 107 -7.54 -0.64 9.62
CA LEU A 107 -8.11 -1.59 10.58
C LEU A 107 -8.26 -2.98 9.95
N TRP A 108 -8.00 -4.03 10.72
CA TRP A 108 -8.31 -5.39 10.33
C TRP A 108 -9.66 -5.84 10.87
N LEU A 109 -10.37 -6.68 10.12
CA LEU A 109 -11.50 -7.44 10.67
C LEU A 109 -11.00 -8.58 11.56
N PRO A 110 -11.78 -9.05 12.54
CA PRO A 110 -11.31 -9.99 13.57
C PRO A 110 -10.74 -11.32 13.05
N ASN A 111 -11.10 -11.72 11.84
CA ASN A 111 -10.67 -12.97 11.21
C ASN A 111 -9.55 -12.78 10.17
N PHE A 112 -8.93 -11.60 10.05
CA PHE A 112 -7.90 -11.32 9.02
C PHE A 112 -6.75 -12.33 9.11
N LEU A 113 -6.09 -12.45 10.26
CA LEU A 113 -4.93 -13.33 10.40
C LEU A 113 -5.30 -14.80 10.19
N SER A 114 -6.41 -15.27 10.75
CA SER A 114 -6.84 -16.67 10.63
C SER A 114 -7.14 -17.04 9.17
N GLU A 115 -7.85 -16.19 8.42
CA GLU A 115 -8.17 -16.44 7.01
C GLU A 115 -6.92 -16.36 6.12
N GLN A 116 -6.04 -15.38 6.35
CA GLN A 116 -4.80 -15.26 5.59
C GLN A 116 -3.83 -16.42 5.86
N LEU A 117 -3.70 -16.86 7.11
CA LEU A 117 -2.86 -18.00 7.47
C LEU A 117 -3.40 -19.32 6.90
N LYS A 118 -4.73 -19.52 6.93
CA LYS A 118 -5.37 -20.66 6.29
C LYS A 118 -5.07 -20.72 4.79
N LEU A 119 -5.11 -19.56 4.11
CA LEU A 119 -4.84 -19.47 2.68
C LEU A 119 -3.36 -19.71 2.36
N ILE A 120 -2.43 -19.06 3.07
CA ILE A 120 -0.99 -19.18 2.81
C ILE A 120 -0.44 -20.57 3.10
N GLN A 121 -1.03 -21.27 4.09
CA GLN A 121 -0.66 -22.63 4.49
C GLN A 121 -1.49 -23.74 3.80
N SER A 122 -2.35 -23.36 2.83
CA SER A 122 -3.12 -24.34 2.06
C SER A 122 -2.20 -25.35 1.35
N GLU A 123 -2.74 -26.46 0.85
CA GLU A 123 -1.97 -27.51 0.15
C GLU A 123 -1.15 -26.96 -1.04
N ARG A 124 -1.63 -25.88 -1.69
CA ARG A 124 -0.87 -25.19 -2.74
C ARG A 124 0.37 -24.51 -2.21
N GLY A 125 0.38 -24.12 -0.92
CA GLY A 125 1.50 -23.46 -0.23
C GLY A 125 1.93 -22.17 -0.92
N TYR A 126 1.33 -21.06 -0.50
CA TYR A 126 1.68 -19.73 -1.06
C TYR A 126 2.79 -19.06 -0.25
N ASP A 127 3.43 -18.07 -0.86
CA ASP A 127 4.52 -17.32 -0.27
C ASP A 127 4.08 -15.91 0.16
N LEU A 128 3.06 -15.36 -0.53
CA LEU A 128 2.37 -14.13 -0.19
C LEU A 128 0.89 -14.27 -0.51
N VAL A 129 0.05 -13.82 0.42
CA VAL A 129 -1.40 -13.73 0.21
C VAL A 129 -1.88 -12.33 0.58
N TYR A 130 -2.93 -11.86 -0.10
CA TYR A 130 -3.60 -10.62 0.25
C TYR A 130 -5.12 -10.74 0.11
N ALA A 131 -5.82 -9.79 0.72
CA ALA A 131 -7.28 -9.75 0.75
C ALA A 131 -7.80 -8.45 0.17
N ASP A 132 -9.13 -8.36 -0.01
CA ASP A 132 -9.79 -7.12 -0.37
C ASP A 132 -9.90 -6.19 0.84
N ALA A 133 -10.01 -4.89 0.57
CA ALA A 133 -10.19 -3.84 1.56
C ALA A 133 -11.37 -2.94 1.21
N VAL A 134 -12.17 -2.57 2.20
CA VAL A 134 -13.25 -1.58 2.06
C VAL A 134 -12.77 -0.21 2.54
N ASN A 135 -13.03 0.82 1.76
CA ASN A 135 -12.67 2.19 2.11
C ASN A 135 -13.65 2.78 3.13
N PHE A 136 -13.12 3.61 4.05
CA PHE A 136 -13.91 4.38 5.00
C PHE A 136 -13.24 5.71 5.33
N GLY A 137 -14.00 6.66 5.91
CA GLY A 137 -13.49 7.98 6.34
C GLY A 137 -13.55 9.07 5.28
N ASP A 138 -13.68 8.76 4.00
CA ASP A 138 -13.97 9.71 2.93
C ASP A 138 -15.33 9.40 2.32
N PRO A 139 -16.33 10.32 2.44
CA PRO A 139 -17.69 10.08 1.96
C PRO A 139 -17.78 9.74 0.46
N ALA A 140 -16.82 10.16 -0.35
CA ALA A 140 -16.83 9.91 -1.80
C ALA A 140 -16.45 8.48 -2.16
N SER A 141 -15.74 7.79 -1.28
CA SER A 141 -15.26 6.42 -1.49
C SER A 141 -15.77 5.44 -0.43
N GLU A 142 -16.57 5.92 0.53
CA GLU A 142 -17.12 5.12 1.62
C GLU A 142 -17.83 3.87 1.11
N GLY A 143 -17.49 2.71 1.67
CA GLY A 143 -18.10 1.42 1.36
C GLY A 143 -17.63 0.79 0.05
N ARG A 144 -16.87 1.48 -0.79
CA ARG A 144 -16.30 0.87 -2.01
C ARG A 144 -15.13 -0.02 -1.67
N THR A 145 -15.06 -1.19 -2.29
CA THR A 145 -13.90 -2.05 -2.08
C THR A 145 -12.77 -1.73 -3.07
N SER A 146 -11.57 -2.15 -2.70
CA SER A 146 -10.40 -1.96 -3.56
C SER A 146 -10.50 -2.81 -4.83
N MET A 147 -11.07 -4.01 -4.73
CA MET A 147 -11.24 -4.89 -5.89
C MET A 147 -12.42 -4.49 -6.81
N GLU A 148 -13.35 -3.64 -6.34
CA GLU A 148 -14.33 -2.99 -7.20
C GLU A 148 -13.72 -1.89 -8.06
N THR A 149 -12.71 -1.21 -7.55
CA THR A 149 -12.06 -0.07 -8.23
C THR A 149 -10.83 -0.48 -9.02
N ASN A 150 -10.04 -1.40 -8.50
CA ASN A 150 -8.82 -1.95 -9.10
C ASN A 150 -8.82 -3.46 -8.85
N PRO A 151 -9.55 -4.24 -9.65
CA PRO A 151 -9.69 -5.67 -9.45
C PRO A 151 -8.34 -6.39 -9.57
N SER A 152 -8.15 -7.43 -8.77
CA SER A 152 -7.20 -8.48 -9.09
C SER A 152 -7.90 -9.54 -9.88
N ASP A 153 -7.36 -9.91 -11.04
CA ASP A 153 -7.94 -10.93 -11.92
C ASP A 153 -6.87 -11.92 -12.41
N GLY A 154 -7.23 -13.21 -12.42
CA GLY A 154 -6.31 -14.27 -12.83
C GLY A 154 -5.18 -14.56 -11.84
N GLU A 155 -4.10 -15.10 -12.35
CA GLU A 155 -2.91 -15.49 -11.60
C GLU A 155 -2.04 -14.27 -11.28
N VAL A 156 -1.51 -14.21 -10.06
CA VAL A 156 -0.61 -13.12 -9.67
C VAL A 156 0.82 -13.46 -10.07
N THR A 157 1.28 -12.85 -11.14
CA THR A 157 2.60 -13.01 -11.72
C THR A 157 3.32 -11.66 -11.83
N PHE A 158 4.61 -11.67 -12.14
CA PHE A 158 5.33 -10.45 -12.47
C PHE A 158 4.63 -9.65 -13.59
N TYR A 159 4.13 -10.36 -14.62
CA TYR A 159 3.44 -9.74 -15.76
C TYR A 159 2.13 -9.06 -15.33
N THR A 160 1.26 -9.76 -14.59
CA THR A 160 -0.05 -9.21 -14.16
C THR A 160 0.10 -8.08 -13.15
N LEU A 161 1.09 -8.13 -12.26
CA LEU A 161 1.47 -7.02 -11.39
C LEU A 161 1.98 -5.82 -12.20
N LEU A 162 2.85 -6.06 -13.17
CA LEU A 162 3.41 -5.02 -14.04
C LEU A 162 2.33 -4.30 -14.85
N CYS A 163 1.35 -5.04 -15.37
CA CYS A 163 0.21 -4.49 -16.11
C CYS A 163 -0.83 -3.78 -15.23
N GLY A 164 -0.79 -3.99 -13.90
CA GLY A 164 -1.82 -3.52 -12.99
C GLY A 164 -3.12 -4.33 -13.04
N GLU A 165 -3.05 -5.58 -13.54
CA GLU A 165 -4.15 -6.55 -13.54
C GLU A 165 -4.35 -7.20 -12.17
N CYS A 166 -3.33 -7.12 -11.30
CA CYS A 166 -3.38 -7.50 -9.90
C CYS A 166 -2.85 -6.35 -9.03
N ASN A 167 -3.57 -5.99 -7.99
CA ASN A 167 -3.25 -4.86 -7.12
C ASN A 167 -3.14 -5.31 -5.66
N VAL A 168 -1.93 -5.31 -5.14
CA VAL A 168 -1.62 -5.77 -3.77
C VAL A 168 -1.71 -4.60 -2.81
N ILE A 169 -2.63 -4.67 -1.87
CA ILE A 169 -2.80 -3.67 -0.79
C ILE A 169 -1.90 -4.07 0.37
N THR A 170 -0.94 -3.21 0.72
CA THR A 170 0.06 -3.52 1.76
C THR A 170 -0.56 -3.90 3.09
N SER A 171 -1.59 -3.16 3.56
CA SER A 171 -2.30 -3.47 4.82
C SER A 171 -3.08 -4.79 4.81
N ALA A 172 -3.20 -5.43 3.64
CA ALA A 172 -3.91 -6.70 3.48
C ALA A 172 -2.98 -7.90 3.25
N VAL A 173 -1.66 -7.72 3.39
CA VAL A 173 -0.65 -8.73 3.06
C VAL A 173 -0.26 -9.56 4.28
N VAL A 174 -0.17 -10.89 4.06
CA VAL A 174 0.64 -11.81 4.87
C VAL A 174 1.63 -12.51 3.95
N ALA A 175 2.91 -12.53 4.32
CA ALA A 175 3.97 -13.10 3.48
C ALA A 175 5.00 -13.86 4.31
N ARG A 176 5.74 -14.79 3.66
CA ARG A 176 6.92 -15.44 4.25
C ARG A 176 8.03 -14.41 4.42
N LYS A 177 8.45 -14.17 5.67
CA LYS A 177 9.50 -13.20 5.99
C LYS A 177 10.79 -13.48 5.23
N GLU A 178 11.17 -14.76 5.15
CA GLU A 178 12.41 -15.18 4.49
C GLU A 178 12.50 -14.69 3.03
N LEU A 179 11.41 -14.73 2.28
CA LEU A 179 11.42 -14.28 0.88
C LEU A 179 11.64 -12.77 0.76
N ILE A 180 11.01 -11.98 1.64
CA ILE A 180 11.20 -10.52 1.66
C ILE A 180 12.66 -10.19 2.01
N MET A 181 13.24 -10.89 2.98
CA MET A 181 14.65 -10.73 3.33
C MET A 181 15.57 -11.08 2.16
N ARG A 182 15.29 -12.18 1.46
CA ARG A 182 16.08 -12.69 0.33
C ARG A 182 16.10 -11.73 -0.87
N VAL A 183 14.99 -11.08 -1.19
CA VAL A 183 14.93 -10.12 -2.30
C VAL A 183 15.41 -8.70 -1.93
N GLY A 184 15.88 -8.48 -0.69
CA GLY A 184 16.55 -7.25 -0.26
C GLY A 184 15.63 -6.20 0.37
N LEU A 185 14.51 -6.62 0.99
CA LEU A 185 13.61 -5.73 1.74
C LEU A 185 12.90 -4.68 0.85
N PHE A 186 12.26 -3.67 1.47
CA PHE A 186 11.74 -2.50 0.76
C PHE A 186 12.89 -1.60 0.29
N ASP A 187 12.85 -1.14 -0.95
CA ASP A 187 13.84 -0.18 -1.47
C ASP A 187 13.52 1.22 -0.95
N VAL A 188 14.38 1.72 -0.07
CA VAL A 188 14.21 3.03 0.61
C VAL A 188 14.41 4.24 -0.32
N ASN A 189 14.92 4.02 -1.53
CA ASN A 189 15.03 5.09 -2.53
C ASN A 189 13.68 5.49 -3.13
N PHE A 190 12.62 4.69 -2.88
CA PHE A 190 11.27 5.02 -3.27
C PHE A 190 10.50 5.59 -2.08
N PRO A 191 10.21 6.90 -2.04
CA PRO A 191 9.42 7.51 -0.95
C PRO A 191 7.95 7.05 -0.97
N ASN A 192 7.46 6.62 -2.11
CA ASN A 192 6.16 5.98 -2.35
C ASN A 192 6.33 4.86 -3.39
N SER A 193 5.36 3.94 -3.46
CA SER A 193 5.36 2.75 -4.34
C SER A 193 6.54 1.77 -4.08
N GLN A 194 7.15 1.83 -2.88
CA GLN A 194 8.17 0.88 -2.44
C GLN A 194 7.62 -0.54 -2.27
N ASP A 195 6.34 -0.66 -2.02
CA ASP A 195 5.57 -1.89 -1.98
C ASP A 195 5.41 -2.49 -3.38
N PHE A 196 5.05 -1.70 -4.37
CA PHE A 196 4.97 -2.14 -5.77
C PHE A 196 6.33 -2.69 -6.26
N ASP A 197 7.44 -2.01 -5.96
CA ASP A 197 8.79 -2.51 -6.25
C ASP A 197 9.05 -3.88 -5.58
N LEU A 198 8.68 -4.01 -4.30
CA LEU A 198 8.87 -5.25 -3.56
C LEU A 198 8.04 -6.41 -4.15
N TRP A 199 6.76 -6.16 -4.48
CA TRP A 199 5.90 -7.19 -5.07
C TRP A 199 6.41 -7.67 -6.42
N LEU A 200 6.91 -6.77 -7.27
CA LEU A 200 7.53 -7.11 -8.54
C LEU A 200 8.80 -7.96 -8.33
N ARG A 201 9.67 -7.62 -7.36
CA ARG A 201 10.86 -8.43 -7.04
C ARG A 201 10.50 -9.79 -6.46
N LEU A 202 9.52 -9.90 -5.60
CA LEU A 202 9.06 -11.19 -5.09
C LEU A 202 8.56 -12.10 -6.21
N ALA A 203 7.76 -11.57 -7.12
CA ALA A 203 7.25 -12.33 -8.25
C ALA A 203 8.33 -12.72 -9.26
N LYS A 204 9.29 -11.83 -9.56
CA LYS A 204 10.34 -12.06 -10.59
C LYS A 204 11.58 -12.77 -10.04
N ASP A 205 12.15 -12.26 -8.94
CA ASP A 205 13.47 -12.69 -8.46
C ASP A 205 13.37 -13.88 -7.49
N ALA A 206 12.30 -13.98 -6.73
CA ALA A 206 12.04 -15.09 -5.83
C ALA A 206 11.13 -16.16 -6.43
N ASN A 207 10.49 -15.90 -7.57
CA ASN A 207 9.45 -16.75 -8.17
C ASN A 207 8.37 -17.11 -7.12
N ALA A 208 7.98 -16.11 -6.31
CA ALA A 208 7.04 -16.30 -5.22
C ALA A 208 5.66 -16.67 -5.74
N ARG A 209 5.04 -17.65 -5.10
CA ARG A 209 3.64 -18.00 -5.36
C ARG A 209 2.76 -17.03 -4.60
N ILE A 210 2.16 -16.10 -5.33
CA ILE A 210 1.30 -15.04 -4.80
C ILE A 210 -0.15 -15.34 -5.15
N THR A 211 -1.06 -15.16 -4.20
CA THR A 211 -2.50 -15.27 -4.45
C THR A 211 -3.29 -14.29 -3.61
N TYR A 212 -4.59 -14.21 -3.85
CA TYR A 212 -5.51 -13.32 -3.15
C TYR A 212 -6.85 -13.99 -2.87
N GLN A 213 -7.58 -13.40 -1.95
CA GLN A 213 -9.00 -13.68 -1.73
C GLN A 213 -9.83 -12.40 -1.86
N ARG A 214 -11.04 -12.52 -2.41
CA ARG A 214 -11.96 -11.39 -2.63
C ARG A 214 -12.77 -11.04 -1.37
N THR A 215 -12.52 -11.74 -0.27
CA THR A 215 -13.15 -11.43 1.01
C THR A 215 -12.59 -10.13 1.55
N VAL A 216 -13.46 -9.21 1.92
CA VAL A 216 -13.05 -7.97 2.62
C VAL A 216 -12.61 -8.36 4.03
N LEU A 217 -11.33 -8.14 4.33
CA LEU A 217 -10.73 -8.40 5.64
C LEU A 217 -10.05 -7.15 6.24
N VAL A 218 -10.00 -6.07 5.49
CA VAL A 218 -9.36 -4.81 5.86
C VAL A 218 -10.34 -3.66 5.67
N ARG A 219 -10.34 -2.70 6.59
CA ARG A 219 -10.95 -1.39 6.42
C ARG A 219 -9.83 -0.37 6.21
N ARG A 220 -9.76 0.21 5.01
CA ARG A 220 -8.74 1.17 4.61
C ARG A 220 -9.24 2.59 4.83
N ARG A 221 -8.53 3.35 5.66
CA ARG A 221 -8.91 4.72 5.96
C ARG A 221 -8.42 5.67 4.86
N LEU A 222 -9.35 6.46 4.36
CA LEU A 222 -9.05 7.54 3.41
C LEU A 222 -9.41 8.88 4.05
N TYR A 223 -8.44 9.81 4.06
CA TYR A 223 -8.62 11.16 4.57
C TYR A 223 -7.70 12.13 3.83
N GLN A 224 -8.04 13.40 3.87
CA GLN A 224 -7.21 14.42 3.24
C GLN A 224 -5.83 14.49 3.93
N GLY A 225 -4.76 14.33 3.15
CA GLY A 225 -3.38 14.29 3.65
C GLY A 225 -2.80 12.88 3.85
N SER A 226 -3.60 11.81 3.67
CA SER A 226 -3.05 10.46 3.59
C SER A 226 -2.20 10.28 2.31
N LEU A 227 -1.20 9.39 2.36
CA LEU A 227 -0.37 9.07 1.19
C LEU A 227 -1.22 8.58 0.00
N ALA A 228 -2.27 7.83 0.28
CA ALA A 228 -3.19 7.29 -0.72
C ALA A 228 -4.09 8.37 -1.38
N SER A 229 -4.21 9.55 -0.78
CA SER A 229 -5.06 10.64 -1.30
C SER A 229 -4.45 11.38 -2.50
N ASP A 230 -3.12 11.29 -2.72
CA ASP A 230 -2.43 11.98 -3.82
C ASP A 230 -2.11 11.04 -4.99
N SER A 231 -3.11 10.86 -5.84
CA SER A 231 -2.98 9.99 -7.02
C SER A 231 -1.86 10.38 -7.99
N VAL A 232 -1.51 11.68 -8.09
CA VAL A 232 -0.39 12.12 -8.96
C VAL A 232 0.93 11.60 -8.41
N LYS A 233 1.18 11.78 -7.11
CA LYS A 233 2.40 11.26 -6.46
C LYS A 233 2.46 9.73 -6.53
N SER A 234 1.31 9.05 -6.43
CA SER A 234 1.25 7.59 -6.59
C SER A 234 1.73 7.17 -7.99
N PHE A 235 1.18 7.74 -9.06
CA PHE A 235 1.64 7.44 -10.43
C PHE A 235 3.09 7.83 -10.69
N GLU A 236 3.57 8.93 -10.14
CA GLU A 236 4.99 9.31 -10.23
C GLU A 236 5.89 8.30 -9.51
N GLY A 237 5.45 7.76 -8.38
CA GLY A 237 6.14 6.68 -7.68
C GLY A 237 6.20 5.39 -8.51
N GLU A 238 5.07 4.97 -9.04
CA GLU A 238 5.00 3.81 -9.93
C GLU A 238 5.89 3.98 -11.17
N LEU A 239 5.90 5.16 -11.80
CA LEU A 239 6.76 5.45 -12.94
C LEU A 239 8.25 5.30 -12.61
N ARG A 240 8.70 5.72 -11.41
CA ARG A 240 10.09 5.50 -10.96
C ARG A 240 10.41 4.01 -10.79
N VAL A 241 9.46 3.24 -10.26
CA VAL A 241 9.62 1.77 -10.17
C VAL A 241 9.71 1.16 -11.56
N LEU A 242 8.82 1.55 -12.49
CA LEU A 242 8.84 1.06 -13.87
C LEU A 242 10.13 1.45 -14.60
N GLU A 243 10.71 2.62 -14.32
CA GLU A 243 12.02 3.02 -14.82
C GLU A 243 13.13 2.10 -14.29
N LYS A 244 13.12 1.73 -12.99
CA LYS A 244 14.03 0.73 -12.44
C LYS A 244 13.86 -0.61 -13.15
N VAL A 245 12.63 -1.05 -13.37
CA VAL A 245 12.32 -2.30 -14.09
C VAL A 245 12.83 -2.27 -15.52
N SER A 246 12.77 -1.13 -16.23
CA SER A 246 13.22 -1.00 -17.62
C SER A 246 14.71 -1.31 -17.82
N ARG A 247 15.52 -1.15 -16.77
CA ARG A 247 16.96 -1.43 -16.79
C ARG A 247 17.30 -2.92 -16.62
N ARG A 248 16.32 -3.76 -16.40
CA ARG A 248 16.52 -5.22 -16.25
C ARG A 248 16.82 -5.87 -17.59
N ALA A 249 17.85 -6.70 -17.60
CA ALA A 249 18.24 -7.46 -18.81
C ALA A 249 17.40 -8.73 -19.03
N ASP A 250 16.78 -9.25 -17.95
CA ASP A 250 16.06 -10.54 -17.92
C ASP A 250 14.55 -10.42 -18.24
N LEU A 251 14.11 -9.30 -18.80
CA LEU A 251 12.73 -9.13 -19.25
C LEU A 251 12.52 -9.87 -20.58
N THR A 252 11.46 -10.70 -20.63
CA THR A 252 10.97 -11.29 -21.87
C THR A 252 10.44 -10.22 -22.83
N ALA A 253 10.27 -10.55 -24.11
CA ALA A 253 9.68 -9.61 -25.09
C ALA A 253 8.27 -9.17 -24.68
N ALA A 254 7.46 -10.09 -24.12
CA ALA A 254 6.11 -9.81 -23.65
C ALA A 254 6.12 -8.85 -22.45
N GLU A 255 7.01 -9.07 -21.47
CA GLU A 255 7.16 -8.20 -20.29
C GLU A 255 7.66 -6.80 -20.69
N ARG A 256 8.58 -6.70 -21.65
CA ARG A 256 9.08 -5.43 -22.18
C ARG A 256 7.95 -4.63 -22.86
N ALA A 257 7.17 -5.28 -23.72
CA ALA A 257 6.03 -4.66 -24.37
C ALA A 257 4.94 -4.24 -23.35
N ALA A 258 4.72 -5.06 -22.31
CA ALA A 258 3.81 -4.71 -21.19
C ALA A 258 4.31 -3.48 -20.43
N LEU A 259 5.60 -3.44 -20.09
CA LEU A 259 6.25 -2.31 -19.42
C LEU A 259 6.04 -1.00 -20.19
N GLU A 260 6.32 -1.01 -21.50
CA GLU A 260 6.14 0.17 -22.36
C GLU A 260 4.69 0.68 -22.35
N ARG A 261 3.71 -0.23 -22.51
CA ARG A 261 2.28 0.11 -22.43
C ARG A 261 1.91 0.68 -21.07
N THR A 262 2.39 0.07 -19.99
CA THR A 262 2.09 0.50 -18.61
C THR A 262 2.69 1.89 -18.34
N VAL A 263 3.91 2.16 -18.75
CA VAL A 263 4.54 3.49 -18.62
C VAL A 263 3.71 4.55 -19.34
N VAL A 264 3.28 4.28 -20.57
CA VAL A 264 2.42 5.21 -21.34
C VAL A 264 1.09 5.45 -20.62
N ALA A 265 0.45 4.39 -20.13
CA ALA A 265 -0.82 4.48 -19.40
C ALA A 265 -0.68 5.30 -18.10
N ARG A 266 0.36 5.04 -17.29
CA ARG A 266 0.60 5.77 -16.03
C ARG A 266 0.93 7.25 -16.27
N ARG A 267 1.76 7.56 -17.26
CA ARG A 267 2.02 8.95 -17.66
C ARG A 267 0.74 9.67 -18.08
N THR A 268 -0.06 9.05 -18.93
CA THR A 268 -1.35 9.62 -19.36
C THR A 268 -2.26 9.88 -18.17
N SER A 269 -2.39 8.93 -17.25
CA SER A 269 -3.23 9.08 -16.06
C SER A 269 -2.75 10.23 -15.15
N ALA A 270 -1.44 10.32 -14.91
CA ALA A 270 -0.85 11.40 -14.12
C ALA A 270 -1.15 12.78 -14.74
N GLU A 271 -0.96 12.91 -16.06
CA GLU A 271 -1.22 14.18 -16.77
C GLU A 271 -2.71 14.54 -16.80
N VAL A 272 -3.60 13.56 -16.97
CA VAL A 272 -5.05 13.80 -16.89
C VAL A 272 -5.45 14.32 -15.51
N ILE A 273 -4.94 13.72 -14.43
CA ILE A 273 -5.27 14.17 -13.07
C ILE A 273 -4.66 15.56 -12.80
N ARG A 274 -3.43 15.78 -13.24
CA ARG A 274 -2.76 17.09 -13.13
C ARG A 274 -3.56 18.18 -13.87
N GLY A 275 -3.98 17.91 -15.11
CA GLY A 275 -4.82 18.81 -15.90
C GLY A 275 -6.16 19.12 -15.23
N LYS A 276 -6.80 18.11 -14.62
CA LYS A 276 -8.03 18.30 -13.83
C LYS A 276 -7.79 19.19 -12.61
N ARG A 277 -6.68 19.02 -11.87
CA ARG A 277 -6.33 19.87 -10.71
C ARG A 277 -6.13 21.31 -11.14
N PHE A 278 -5.35 21.58 -12.19
CA PHE A 278 -5.15 22.91 -12.76
C PHE A 278 -6.46 23.55 -13.25
N LEU A 279 -7.32 22.76 -13.91
CA LEU A 279 -8.64 23.24 -14.30
C LEU A 279 -9.47 23.70 -13.10
N LEU A 280 -9.43 22.97 -12.00
CA LEU A 280 -10.18 23.29 -10.78
C LEU A 280 -9.60 24.50 -10.03
N SER A 281 -8.27 24.67 -9.99
CA SER A 281 -7.64 25.88 -9.41
C SER A 281 -7.88 27.11 -10.28
N GLY A 282 -8.05 26.92 -11.58
CA GLY A 282 -8.25 28.02 -12.55
C GLY A 282 -6.99 28.36 -13.34
N ASP A 283 -5.95 27.53 -13.24
CA ASP A 283 -4.70 27.64 -13.97
C ASP A 283 -4.87 27.01 -15.36
N PHE A 284 -5.64 27.68 -16.22
CA PHE A 284 -6.07 27.15 -17.50
C PHE A 284 -4.93 26.82 -18.46
N ALA A 285 -3.84 27.60 -18.43
CA ALA A 285 -2.67 27.34 -19.29
C ALA A 285 -1.99 26.02 -18.92
N ASP A 286 -1.85 25.75 -17.62
CA ASP A 286 -1.27 24.50 -17.12
C ASP A 286 -2.22 23.32 -17.34
N ALA A 287 -3.53 23.55 -17.22
CA ALA A 287 -4.53 22.53 -17.55
C ALA A 287 -4.44 22.11 -19.03
N VAL A 288 -4.33 23.09 -19.95
CA VAL A 288 -4.15 22.82 -21.40
C VAL A 288 -2.88 22.01 -21.63
N ARG A 289 -1.72 22.45 -21.11
CA ARG A 289 -0.44 21.73 -21.26
C ARG A 289 -0.52 20.27 -20.80
N SER A 290 -1.12 20.05 -19.64
CA SER A 290 -1.27 18.69 -19.11
C SER A 290 -2.19 17.82 -19.96
N PHE A 291 -3.33 18.34 -20.42
CA PHE A 291 -4.23 17.58 -21.30
C PHE A 291 -3.65 17.34 -22.69
N GLU A 292 -2.86 18.27 -23.24
CA GLU A 292 -2.10 18.09 -24.49
C GLU A 292 -1.07 16.98 -24.34
N SER A 293 -0.29 16.99 -23.24
CA SER A 293 0.67 15.93 -22.91
C SER A 293 -0.01 14.56 -22.81
N ALA A 294 -1.15 14.48 -22.09
CA ALA A 294 -1.92 13.27 -22.02
C ALA A 294 -2.42 12.79 -23.39
N HIS A 295 -2.91 13.72 -24.22
CA HIS A 295 -3.41 13.40 -25.57
C HIS A 295 -2.31 12.96 -26.53
N ALA A 296 -1.10 13.49 -26.38
CA ALA A 296 0.06 13.06 -27.16
C ALA A 296 0.49 11.63 -26.80
N CYS A 297 0.37 11.22 -25.51
CA CYS A 297 0.66 9.86 -25.10
C CYS A 297 -0.40 8.87 -25.61
N ILE A 298 -1.69 9.15 -25.38
CA ILE A 298 -2.82 8.33 -25.82
C ILE A 298 -3.86 9.24 -26.46
N PRO A 299 -3.97 9.28 -27.82
CA PRO A 299 -4.96 10.06 -28.51
C PRO A 299 -6.39 9.68 -28.07
N SER A 300 -7.15 10.67 -27.60
CA SER A 300 -8.51 10.48 -27.10
C SER A 300 -9.44 11.59 -27.59
N TRP A 301 -10.59 11.21 -28.17
CA TRP A 301 -11.60 12.18 -28.58
C TRP A 301 -12.15 12.98 -27.38
N LYS A 302 -12.22 12.36 -26.19
CA LYS A 302 -12.64 13.04 -24.94
C LYS A 302 -11.68 14.14 -24.56
N LEU A 303 -10.37 13.87 -24.59
CA LEU A 303 -9.34 14.89 -24.32
C LEU A 303 -9.37 16.02 -25.37
N ARG A 304 -9.57 15.69 -26.63
CA ARG A 304 -9.76 16.72 -27.71
C ARG A 304 -10.94 17.64 -27.41
N MET A 305 -12.06 17.10 -26.99
CA MET A 305 -13.23 17.91 -26.62
C MET A 305 -12.96 18.81 -25.41
N VAL A 306 -12.25 18.29 -24.39
CA VAL A 306 -11.84 19.09 -23.23
C VAL A 306 -10.90 20.22 -23.65
N LEU A 307 -9.89 19.94 -24.46
CA LEU A 307 -8.95 20.94 -24.98
C LEU A 307 -9.69 22.01 -25.80
N TRP A 308 -10.57 21.60 -26.72
CA TRP A 308 -11.38 22.53 -27.50
C TRP A 308 -12.25 23.43 -26.60
N SER A 309 -12.91 22.86 -25.59
CA SER A 309 -13.73 23.63 -24.66
C SER A 309 -12.89 24.60 -23.79
N LEU A 310 -11.67 24.21 -23.44
CA LEU A 310 -10.74 25.06 -22.69
C LEU A 310 -10.25 26.25 -23.51
N HIS A 311 -10.01 26.07 -24.81
CA HIS A 311 -9.63 27.16 -25.68
C HIS A 311 -10.78 28.15 -25.92
N LEU A 312 -12.02 27.68 -26.05
CA LEU A 312 -13.18 28.53 -26.34
C LEU A 312 -13.75 29.23 -25.10
N ALA A 313 -13.91 28.48 -24.00
CA ALA A 313 -14.64 28.98 -22.82
C ALA A 313 -14.08 28.35 -21.52
N PRO A 314 -12.85 28.67 -21.10
CA PRO A 314 -12.18 27.99 -19.99
C PRO A 314 -12.95 28.09 -18.66
N ARG A 315 -13.54 29.26 -18.39
CA ARG A 315 -14.35 29.47 -17.17
C ARG A 315 -15.63 28.64 -17.15
N LEU A 316 -16.27 28.46 -18.31
CA LEU A 316 -17.46 27.61 -18.44
C LEU A 316 -17.10 26.15 -18.31
N THR A 317 -16.03 25.70 -18.93
CA THR A 317 -15.49 24.34 -18.81
C THR A 317 -15.22 24.00 -17.33
N ARG A 318 -14.59 24.89 -16.57
CA ARG A 318 -14.39 24.75 -15.13
C ARG A 318 -15.71 24.60 -14.36
N ARG A 319 -16.72 25.42 -14.70
CA ARG A 319 -18.05 25.35 -14.05
C ARG A 319 -18.73 24.00 -14.27
N VAL A 320 -18.75 23.54 -15.51
CA VAL A 320 -19.32 22.23 -15.89
C VAL A 320 -18.59 21.11 -15.16
N PHE A 321 -17.26 21.17 -15.15
CA PHE A 321 -16.44 20.16 -14.49
C PHE A 321 -16.68 20.11 -12.98
N ARG A 322 -16.76 21.26 -12.29
CA ARG A 322 -17.13 21.32 -10.87
C ARG A 322 -18.52 20.72 -10.58
N ALA A 323 -19.50 21.02 -11.42
CA ALA A 323 -20.85 20.49 -11.27
C ALA A 323 -20.91 18.97 -11.48
N GLN A 324 -20.08 18.42 -12.35
CA GLN A 324 -19.97 16.97 -12.53
C GLN A 324 -19.30 16.29 -11.33
N GLN A 325 -18.25 16.86 -10.77
CA GLN A 325 -17.61 16.34 -9.55
C GLN A 325 -18.55 16.27 -8.36
N SER A 326 -19.35 17.32 -8.13
CA SER A 326 -20.34 17.32 -7.05
C SER A 326 -21.41 16.25 -7.18
N ARG A 327 -21.64 15.74 -8.40
CA ARG A 327 -22.61 14.65 -8.69
C ARG A 327 -21.98 13.27 -8.64
N SER A 328 -20.69 13.13 -8.98
CA SER A 328 -20.02 11.83 -9.08
C SER A 328 -19.33 11.38 -7.80
N GLY A 329 -19.21 12.23 -6.80
CA GLY A 329 -18.48 11.90 -5.56
C GLY A 329 -16.98 11.59 -5.77
N ASP A 330 -16.40 11.95 -6.94
CA ASP A 330 -15.02 11.63 -7.29
C ASP A 330 -14.02 12.45 -6.44
N SER A 331 -13.47 11.82 -5.41
CA SER A 331 -12.48 12.42 -4.49
C SER A 331 -11.05 12.45 -5.05
N SER A 332 -10.76 11.73 -6.13
CA SER A 332 -9.40 11.54 -6.67
C SER A 332 -8.70 12.85 -7.10
N ILE A 333 -9.41 13.98 -7.04
CA ILE A 333 -8.96 15.28 -7.57
C ILE A 333 -9.01 16.42 -6.52
N ARG A 334 -9.44 16.13 -5.29
CA ARG A 334 -9.41 17.15 -4.23
C ARG A 334 -7.96 17.44 -3.85
N THR A 335 -7.61 18.73 -3.87
CA THR A 335 -6.28 19.29 -3.53
C THR A 335 -5.90 19.08 -2.08
#